data_aad6f0c93aae35c1e89e9e13f54c541f
#
_entry.id   aad6f0c93aae35c1e89e9e13f54c541f
#
_cell.length_a   1.000
_cell.length_b   1.000
_cell.length_c   1.000
_cell.angle_alpha   90.00
_cell.angle_beta   90.00
_cell.angle_gamma   90.00
#
_symmetry.space_group_name_H-M   'P 1'
#
loop_
_entity.id
_entity.type
_entity.pdbx_description
1 polymer ?
#
loop_
_entity_poly.entity_id
_entity_poly.type
_entity_poly.pdbx_seq_one_letter_code
_entity_poly.pdbx_strand_id
1 'polypeptide(L)'
;MPMLAVLLLVCGIYALIVVPGAVDGLKYYFVPDFSKFGMQQFADACMQVCFSVGIGWGIFTTLGASMDKDANLKADAWWVDICDTFIALLAGFVIIPTVVGTGSEMSSGPSLVFVAMTQIFETLPGGRIIGIFFFASLIFAVISTFFTILEIPRMYVQEKTHTSHQVSLIITAALVYGGSVLCSLSKGVLSWLKLPWPSFQGIAYYDIYDWCDCLSGYVLLPLGVLLTCFYIVKAWGFNEYEKELTNNGKHGKLSMYDKLSLAVICPVLTLIVILHVFGFI
;
A
#
# COMPACT_ATOMS: atom_id res chain seq x y z
N MET A 1 1.95 7.35 -14.25
CA MET A 1 1.76 5.88 -14.20
C MET A 1 2.32 5.13 -15.43
N PRO A 2 2.02 5.41 -16.71
CA PRO A 2 2.60 4.65 -17.83
C PRO A 2 4.13 4.67 -17.87
N MET A 3 4.76 5.81 -17.57
CA MET A 3 6.20 5.95 -17.52
C MET A 3 6.84 5.05 -16.45
N LEU A 4 6.21 4.95 -15.27
CA LEU A 4 6.63 4.02 -14.22
C LEU A 4 6.65 2.57 -14.73
N ALA A 5 5.57 2.11 -15.36
CA ALA A 5 5.48 0.75 -15.91
C ALA A 5 6.57 0.48 -16.95
N VAL A 6 6.82 1.44 -17.85
CA VAL A 6 7.88 1.32 -18.88
C VAL A 6 9.26 1.23 -18.22
N LEU A 7 9.55 2.07 -17.23
CA LEU A 7 10.84 2.05 -16.54
C LEU A 7 11.06 0.72 -15.79
N LEU A 8 10.03 0.22 -15.10
CA LEU A 8 10.09 -1.08 -14.42
C LEU A 8 10.28 -2.23 -15.43
N LEU A 9 9.58 -2.21 -16.57
CA LEU A 9 9.77 -3.21 -17.62
C LEU A 9 11.20 -3.21 -18.15
N VAL A 10 11.78 -2.06 -18.42
CA VAL A 10 13.19 -1.94 -18.86
C VAL A 10 14.14 -2.53 -17.82
N CYS A 11 13.93 -2.20 -16.53
CA CYS A 11 14.74 -2.76 -15.44
C CYS A 11 14.58 -4.28 -15.33
N GLY A 12 13.35 -4.81 -15.48
CA GLY A 12 13.09 -6.25 -15.42
C GLY A 12 13.72 -7.02 -16.57
N ILE A 13 13.59 -6.51 -17.79
CA ILE A 13 14.25 -7.11 -18.97
C ILE A 13 15.78 -7.11 -18.80
N TYR A 14 16.33 -6.01 -18.35
CA TYR A 14 17.76 -5.90 -18.04
C TYR A 14 18.18 -6.96 -17.00
N ALA A 15 17.44 -7.08 -15.90
CA ALA A 15 17.74 -8.04 -14.84
C ALA A 15 17.78 -9.49 -15.39
N LEU A 16 16.83 -9.86 -16.25
CA LEU A 16 16.81 -11.19 -16.87
C LEU A 16 17.99 -11.47 -17.79
N ILE A 17 18.50 -10.46 -18.47
CA ILE A 17 19.62 -10.63 -19.43
C ILE A 17 20.96 -10.64 -18.72
N VAL A 18 21.13 -9.80 -17.69
CA VAL A 18 22.44 -9.50 -17.12
C VAL A 18 22.70 -10.25 -15.80
N VAL A 19 21.66 -10.54 -15.02
CA VAL A 19 21.83 -11.18 -13.71
C VAL A 19 21.95 -12.71 -13.87
N PRO A 20 23.09 -13.31 -13.48
CA PRO A 20 23.24 -14.76 -13.47
C PRO A 20 22.24 -15.37 -12.48
N GLY A 21 21.47 -16.38 -12.90
CA GLY A 21 20.47 -16.99 -12.00
C GLY A 21 19.13 -16.26 -11.89
N ALA A 22 18.90 -15.20 -12.67
CA ALA A 22 17.62 -14.48 -12.68
C ALA A 22 16.42 -15.39 -13.00
N VAL A 23 16.62 -16.44 -13.81
CA VAL A 23 15.58 -17.43 -14.13
C VAL A 23 15.16 -18.23 -12.89
N ASP A 24 16.10 -18.56 -11.99
CA ASP A 24 15.76 -19.23 -10.73
C ASP A 24 15.05 -18.28 -9.78
N GLY A 25 15.42 -17.00 -9.79
CA GLY A 25 14.66 -15.94 -9.10
C GLY A 25 13.23 -15.80 -9.64
N LEU A 26 13.02 -15.91 -10.96
CA LEU A 26 11.67 -15.95 -11.53
C LEU A 26 10.88 -17.18 -11.07
N LYS A 27 11.49 -18.36 -11.05
CA LYS A 27 10.83 -19.55 -10.50
C LYS A 27 10.43 -19.34 -9.04
N TYR A 28 11.34 -18.81 -8.24
CA TYR A 28 11.04 -18.46 -6.84
C TYR A 28 9.86 -17.51 -6.72
N TYR A 29 9.75 -16.53 -7.61
CA TYR A 29 8.68 -15.53 -7.58
C TYR A 29 7.31 -16.07 -8.02
N PHE A 30 7.27 -16.89 -9.08
CA PHE A 30 6.02 -17.34 -9.69
C PHE A 30 5.56 -18.73 -9.24
N VAL A 31 6.45 -19.56 -8.69
CA VAL A 31 6.09 -20.90 -8.22
C VAL A 31 5.77 -20.85 -6.72
N PRO A 32 4.49 -20.98 -6.33
CA PRO A 32 4.10 -20.89 -4.93
C PRO A 32 4.57 -22.13 -4.15
N ASP A 33 5.16 -21.90 -3.00
CA ASP A 33 5.49 -22.95 -2.03
C ASP A 33 4.40 -23.04 -0.95
N PHE A 34 3.39 -23.85 -1.18
CA PHE A 34 2.29 -24.06 -0.25
C PHE A 34 2.70 -24.76 1.05
N SER A 35 3.91 -25.35 1.14
CA SER A 35 4.38 -25.98 2.37
C SER A 35 4.57 -25.00 3.53
N LYS A 36 4.80 -23.74 3.20
CA LYS A 36 5.00 -22.62 4.14
C LYS A 36 3.76 -21.77 4.36
N PHE A 37 2.64 -22.14 3.71
CA PHE A 37 1.42 -21.35 3.81
C PHE A 37 0.70 -21.66 5.14
N GLY A 38 0.51 -20.62 5.94
CA GLY A 38 -0.20 -20.70 7.22
C GLY A 38 -1.06 -19.47 7.46
N MET A 39 -1.64 -19.37 8.65
CA MET A 39 -2.51 -18.26 9.02
C MET A 39 -1.79 -16.90 8.97
N GLN A 40 -0.50 -16.87 9.32
CA GLN A 40 0.29 -15.65 9.25
C GLN A 40 0.38 -15.12 7.82
N GLN A 41 0.78 -15.96 6.86
CA GLN A 41 0.89 -15.57 5.45
C GLN A 41 -0.46 -15.12 4.87
N PHE A 42 -1.53 -15.77 5.30
CA PHE A 42 -2.88 -15.36 4.92
C PHE A 42 -3.26 -13.99 5.47
N ALA A 43 -3.01 -13.73 6.75
CA ALA A 43 -3.29 -12.44 7.39
C ALA A 43 -2.44 -11.32 6.79
N ASP A 44 -1.14 -11.57 6.56
CA ASP A 44 -0.23 -10.62 5.92
C ASP A 44 -0.67 -10.29 4.48
N ALA A 45 -1.14 -11.28 3.72
CA ALA A 45 -1.67 -11.07 2.38
C ALA A 45 -2.95 -10.22 2.40
N CYS A 46 -3.89 -10.49 3.30
CA CYS A 46 -5.09 -9.68 3.45
C CYS A 46 -4.76 -8.23 3.83
N MET A 47 -3.82 -8.04 4.76
CA MET A 47 -3.36 -6.72 5.15
C MET A 47 -2.69 -6.00 3.98
N GLN A 48 -1.84 -6.70 3.21
CA GLN A 48 -1.16 -6.13 2.05
C GLN A 48 -2.16 -5.63 1.00
N VAL A 49 -3.24 -6.36 0.73
CA VAL A 49 -4.31 -5.91 -0.18
C VAL A 49 -4.96 -4.62 0.34
N CYS A 50 -5.31 -4.56 1.62
CA CYS A 50 -5.88 -3.36 2.21
C CYS A 50 -4.92 -2.17 2.14
N PHE A 51 -3.63 -2.40 2.37
CA PHE A 51 -2.59 -1.38 2.34
C PHE A 51 -2.31 -0.88 0.91
N SER A 52 -2.13 -1.78 -0.05
CA SER A 52 -1.78 -1.47 -1.44
C SER A 52 -2.89 -0.68 -2.14
N VAL A 53 -4.12 -1.16 -2.04
CA VAL A 53 -5.29 -0.48 -2.63
C VAL A 53 -5.66 0.78 -1.84
N GLY A 54 -5.25 0.89 -0.56
CA GLY A 54 -5.54 2.05 0.29
C GLY A 54 -6.97 2.05 0.85
N ILE A 55 -7.59 0.88 0.99
CA ILE A 55 -8.91 0.71 1.59
C ILE A 55 -8.81 1.03 3.09
N GLY A 56 -9.69 1.90 3.60
CA GLY A 56 -9.69 2.28 5.01
C GLY A 56 -8.89 3.56 5.35
N TRP A 57 -8.05 4.06 4.44
CA TRP A 57 -7.35 5.34 4.61
C TRP A 57 -8.24 6.56 4.34
N GLY A 58 -9.43 6.37 3.79
CA GLY A 58 -10.29 7.46 3.36
C GLY A 58 -9.94 8.06 1.99
N ILE A 59 -8.96 7.50 1.28
CA ILE A 59 -8.51 7.96 -0.05
C ILE A 59 -9.71 7.96 -1.02
N PHE A 60 -10.39 6.83 -1.13
CA PHE A 60 -11.51 6.68 -2.07
C PHE A 60 -12.70 7.56 -1.71
N THR A 61 -12.95 7.82 -0.43
CA THR A 61 -13.98 8.76 0.02
C THR A 61 -13.65 10.18 -0.44
N THR A 62 -12.39 10.58 -0.26
CA THR A 62 -11.89 11.91 -0.66
C THR A 62 -11.90 12.09 -2.18
N LEU A 63 -11.39 11.09 -2.94
CA LEU A 63 -11.40 11.13 -4.39
C LEU A 63 -12.82 11.08 -4.95
N GLY A 64 -13.67 10.22 -4.41
CA GLY A 64 -15.06 10.09 -4.81
C GLY A 64 -15.85 11.40 -4.65
N ALA A 65 -15.56 12.17 -3.59
CA ALA A 65 -16.17 13.49 -3.41
C ALA A 65 -15.79 14.51 -4.50
N SER A 66 -14.70 14.26 -5.22
CA SER A 66 -14.17 15.13 -6.29
C SER A 66 -14.46 14.60 -7.70
N MET A 67 -15.08 13.42 -7.82
CA MET A 67 -15.39 12.81 -9.12
C MET A 67 -16.66 13.40 -9.74
N ASP A 68 -16.73 13.35 -11.07
CA ASP A 68 -17.91 13.74 -11.80
C ASP A 68 -19.11 12.83 -11.47
N LYS A 69 -20.30 13.40 -11.38
CA LYS A 69 -21.54 12.66 -11.05
C LYS A 69 -21.86 11.55 -12.06
N ASP A 70 -21.35 11.62 -13.29
CA ASP A 70 -21.54 10.63 -14.32
C ASP A 70 -20.48 9.52 -14.36
N ALA A 71 -19.50 9.56 -13.45
CA ALA A 71 -18.44 8.56 -13.36
C ALA A 71 -18.96 7.15 -13.08
N ASN A 72 -18.33 6.15 -13.69
CA ASN A 72 -18.64 4.74 -13.43
C ASN A 72 -17.75 4.20 -12.30
N LEU A 73 -18.11 4.51 -11.07
CA LEU A 73 -17.31 4.18 -9.87
C LEU A 73 -16.95 2.68 -9.78
N LYS A 74 -17.87 1.80 -10.24
CA LYS A 74 -17.61 0.35 -10.22
C LYS A 74 -16.52 -0.06 -11.23
N ALA A 75 -16.56 0.49 -12.44
CA ALA A 75 -15.52 0.21 -13.44
C ALA A 75 -14.18 0.84 -13.03
N ASP A 76 -14.19 2.04 -12.47
CA ASP A 76 -13.00 2.74 -12.00
C ASP A 76 -12.33 1.97 -10.86
N ALA A 77 -13.09 1.43 -9.90
CA ALA A 77 -12.55 0.58 -8.84
C ALA A 77 -11.85 -0.67 -9.41
N TRP A 78 -12.47 -1.37 -10.37
CA TRP A 78 -11.83 -2.52 -11.03
C TRP A 78 -10.52 -2.14 -11.74
N TRP A 79 -10.49 -1.00 -12.43
CA TRP A 79 -9.26 -0.54 -13.09
C TRP A 79 -8.16 -0.19 -12.09
N VAL A 80 -8.52 0.39 -10.94
CA VAL A 80 -7.55 0.65 -9.86
C VAL A 80 -6.93 -0.66 -9.38
N ASP A 81 -7.74 -1.67 -9.06
CA ASP A 81 -7.26 -2.96 -8.56
C ASP A 81 -6.37 -3.69 -9.59
N ILE A 82 -6.77 -3.68 -10.87
CA ILE A 82 -5.99 -4.30 -11.95
C ILE A 82 -4.64 -3.58 -12.13
N CYS A 83 -4.65 -2.25 -12.17
CA CYS A 83 -3.43 -1.48 -12.36
C CYS A 83 -2.48 -1.59 -11.15
N ASP A 84 -3.01 -1.57 -9.93
CA ASP A 84 -2.23 -1.77 -8.70
C ASP A 84 -1.53 -3.14 -8.71
N THR A 85 -2.30 -4.21 -8.93
CA THR A 85 -1.77 -5.57 -9.01
C THR A 85 -0.71 -5.70 -10.11
N PHE A 86 -0.96 -5.13 -11.29
CA PHE A 86 -0.02 -5.19 -12.41
C PHE A 86 1.32 -4.50 -12.09
N ILE A 87 1.28 -3.30 -11.50
CA ILE A 87 2.50 -2.57 -11.13
C ILE A 87 3.25 -3.29 -9.99
N ALA A 88 2.53 -3.83 -9.00
CA ALA A 88 3.12 -4.60 -7.93
C ALA A 88 3.85 -5.86 -8.45
N LEU A 89 3.22 -6.59 -9.38
CA LEU A 89 3.84 -7.74 -10.04
C LEU A 89 5.06 -7.34 -10.86
N LEU A 90 5.02 -6.22 -11.57
CA LEU A 90 6.19 -5.70 -12.30
C LEU A 90 7.34 -5.32 -11.36
N ALA A 91 7.06 -4.69 -10.24
CA ALA A 91 8.08 -4.34 -9.27
C ALA A 91 8.75 -5.60 -8.68
N GLY A 92 7.95 -6.62 -8.31
CA GLY A 92 8.44 -7.92 -7.88
C GLY A 92 9.26 -8.64 -8.95
N PHE A 93 8.85 -8.54 -10.22
CA PHE A 93 9.58 -9.07 -11.37
C PHE A 93 10.97 -8.43 -11.58
N VAL A 94 11.18 -7.20 -11.14
CA VAL A 94 12.50 -6.56 -11.13
C VAL A 94 13.32 -7.00 -9.93
N ILE A 95 12.75 -6.88 -8.75
CA ILE A 95 13.46 -6.99 -7.46
C ILE A 95 13.84 -8.44 -7.17
N ILE A 96 12.88 -9.35 -7.22
CA ILE A 96 13.09 -10.73 -6.75
C ILE A 96 14.12 -11.50 -7.61
N PRO A 97 14.03 -11.50 -8.96
CA PRO A 97 15.06 -12.14 -9.78
C PRO A 97 16.45 -11.52 -9.61
N THR A 98 16.51 -10.21 -9.38
CA THR A 98 17.77 -9.51 -9.16
C THR A 98 18.43 -9.93 -7.84
N VAL A 99 17.68 -9.96 -6.76
CA VAL A 99 18.19 -10.33 -5.43
C VAL A 99 18.55 -11.82 -5.36
N VAL A 100 17.64 -12.70 -5.79
CA VAL A 100 17.86 -14.16 -5.78
C VAL A 100 18.99 -14.53 -6.73
N GLY A 101 19.01 -13.95 -7.94
CA GLY A 101 20.01 -14.25 -8.96
C GLY A 101 21.42 -13.82 -8.60
N THR A 102 21.58 -12.79 -7.77
CA THR A 102 22.88 -12.35 -7.24
C THR A 102 23.28 -13.09 -5.97
N GLY A 103 22.43 -13.93 -5.41
CA GLY A 103 22.68 -14.62 -4.13
C GLY A 103 22.71 -13.69 -2.92
N SER A 104 22.14 -12.49 -3.04
CA SER A 104 22.07 -11.53 -1.96
C SER A 104 21.03 -11.95 -0.90
N GLU A 105 21.26 -11.58 0.36
CA GLU A 105 20.28 -11.85 1.42
C GLU A 105 18.95 -11.14 1.14
N MET A 106 17.85 -11.90 1.29
CA MET A 106 16.49 -11.35 1.19
C MET A 106 16.19 -10.53 2.43
N SER A 107 16.47 -9.24 2.38
CA SER A 107 15.97 -8.29 3.36
C SER A 107 14.52 -7.89 3.06
N SER A 108 13.87 -7.18 3.94
CA SER A 108 12.48 -6.71 3.76
C SER A 108 12.36 -5.21 3.98
N GLY A 109 11.26 -4.64 3.49
CA GLY A 109 10.96 -3.23 3.66
C GLY A 109 11.95 -2.28 2.96
N PRO A 110 12.17 -1.07 3.52
CA PRO A 110 13.04 -0.06 2.89
C PRO A 110 14.49 -0.52 2.66
N SER A 111 15.02 -1.40 3.51
CA SER A 111 16.39 -1.91 3.37
C SER A 111 16.58 -2.74 2.10
N LEU A 112 15.57 -3.48 1.66
CA LEU A 112 15.63 -4.21 0.38
C LEU A 112 15.79 -3.25 -0.80
N VAL A 113 15.03 -2.18 -0.83
CA VAL A 113 14.98 -1.24 -1.95
C VAL A 113 16.18 -0.29 -1.96
N PHE A 114 16.52 0.30 -0.81
CA PHE A 114 17.53 1.36 -0.74
C PHE A 114 18.95 0.87 -0.44
N VAL A 115 19.09 -0.28 0.21
CA VAL A 115 20.41 -0.83 0.53
C VAL A 115 20.76 -1.99 -0.41
N ALA A 116 19.98 -3.06 -0.39
CA ALA A 116 20.29 -4.25 -1.18
C ALA A 116 20.32 -3.96 -2.69
N MET A 117 19.29 -3.32 -3.23
CA MET A 117 19.25 -3.02 -4.68
C MET A 117 20.36 -2.05 -5.10
N THR A 118 20.73 -1.08 -4.27
CA THR A 118 21.85 -0.18 -4.57
C THR A 118 23.17 -0.94 -4.66
N GLN A 119 23.47 -1.80 -3.68
CA GLN A 119 24.67 -2.64 -3.67
C GLN A 119 24.72 -3.58 -4.89
N ILE A 120 23.60 -4.18 -5.25
CA ILE A 120 23.51 -5.06 -6.42
C ILE A 120 23.79 -4.27 -7.70
N PHE A 121 23.20 -3.10 -7.90
CA PHE A 121 23.44 -2.29 -9.09
C PHE A 121 24.90 -1.83 -9.22
N GLU A 122 25.64 -1.66 -8.11
CA GLU A 122 27.06 -1.36 -8.17
C GLU A 122 27.90 -2.51 -8.73
N THR A 123 27.47 -3.74 -8.57
CA THR A 123 28.20 -4.93 -9.03
C THR A 123 27.88 -5.35 -10.48
N LEU A 124 26.76 -4.89 -11.03
CA LEU A 124 26.28 -5.31 -12.34
C LEU A 124 26.84 -4.44 -13.47
N PRO A 125 27.15 -5.05 -14.66
CA PRO A 125 27.55 -4.30 -15.84
C PRO A 125 26.47 -3.29 -16.26
N GLY A 126 26.81 -1.99 -16.33
CA GLY A 126 25.81 -0.96 -16.63
C GLY A 126 24.77 -0.66 -15.53
N GLY A 127 24.92 -1.27 -14.36
CA GLY A 127 23.98 -1.19 -13.25
C GLY A 127 23.73 0.24 -12.76
N ARG A 128 24.69 1.18 -12.92
CA ARG A 128 24.47 2.60 -12.59
C ARG A 128 23.34 3.22 -13.40
N ILE A 129 23.27 2.92 -14.70
CA ILE A 129 22.23 3.47 -15.61
C ILE A 129 20.88 2.87 -15.22
N ILE A 130 20.82 1.56 -15.02
CA ILE A 130 19.58 0.88 -14.62
C ILE A 130 19.14 1.30 -13.21
N GLY A 131 20.08 1.50 -12.29
CA GLY A 131 19.80 2.06 -10.97
C GLY A 131 19.12 3.44 -11.05
N ILE A 132 19.58 4.32 -11.95
CA ILE A 132 18.93 5.62 -12.20
C ILE A 132 17.47 5.41 -12.66
N PHE A 133 17.21 4.52 -13.61
CA PHE A 133 15.86 4.23 -14.07
C PHE A 133 14.98 3.62 -12.97
N PHE A 134 15.54 2.70 -12.18
CA PHE A 134 14.85 2.10 -11.06
C PHE A 134 14.45 3.15 -10.01
N PHE A 135 15.39 3.96 -9.52
CA PHE A 135 15.09 5.00 -8.53
C PHE A 135 14.23 6.12 -9.09
N ALA A 136 14.37 6.47 -10.37
CA ALA A 136 13.46 7.41 -11.02
C ALA A 136 12.02 6.86 -11.04
N SER A 137 11.84 5.57 -11.31
CA SER A 137 10.51 4.94 -11.26
C SER A 137 9.89 5.01 -9.86
N LEU A 138 10.70 4.80 -8.81
CA LEU A 138 10.25 4.95 -7.42
C LEU A 138 9.84 6.39 -7.09
N ILE A 139 10.61 7.39 -7.54
CA ILE A 139 10.26 8.80 -7.34
C ILE A 139 8.91 9.12 -7.97
N PHE A 140 8.64 8.66 -9.20
CA PHE A 140 7.34 8.87 -9.85
C PHE A 140 6.20 8.18 -9.10
N ALA A 141 6.43 6.97 -8.57
CA ALA A 141 5.46 6.27 -7.74
C ALA A 141 5.16 7.05 -6.45
N VAL A 142 6.21 7.46 -5.72
CA VAL A 142 6.07 8.19 -4.45
C VAL A 142 5.36 9.52 -4.65
N ILE A 143 5.73 10.31 -5.67
CA ILE A 143 5.10 11.61 -5.93
C ILE A 143 3.60 11.45 -6.15
N SER A 144 3.17 10.49 -6.99
CA SER A 144 1.75 10.30 -7.28
C SER A 144 0.95 9.89 -6.03
N THR A 145 1.49 8.98 -5.22
CA THR A 145 0.86 8.51 -3.98
C THR A 145 0.84 9.59 -2.92
N PHE A 146 1.95 10.33 -2.78
CA PHE A 146 2.09 11.40 -1.78
C PHE A 146 1.02 12.49 -1.94
N PHE A 147 0.78 12.96 -3.16
CA PHE A 147 -0.27 13.96 -3.39
C PHE A 147 -1.66 13.44 -3.03
N THR A 148 -1.95 12.19 -3.34
CA THR A 148 -3.25 11.58 -3.03
C THR A 148 -3.46 11.45 -1.52
N ILE A 149 -2.46 10.97 -0.79
CA ILE A 149 -2.54 10.82 0.68
C ILE A 149 -2.58 12.18 1.38
N LEU A 150 -1.85 13.18 0.89
CA LEU A 150 -1.83 14.52 1.47
C LEU A 150 -3.18 15.23 1.36
N GLU A 151 -3.96 14.90 0.34
CA GLU A 151 -5.28 15.51 0.12
C GLU A 151 -6.28 15.23 1.25
N ILE A 152 -6.19 14.05 1.87
CA ILE A 152 -7.10 13.64 2.95
C ILE A 152 -7.01 14.58 4.17
N PRO A 153 -5.85 14.71 4.84
CA PRO A 153 -5.72 15.62 5.97
C PRO A 153 -5.86 17.09 5.55
N ARG A 154 -5.51 17.46 4.31
CA ARG A 154 -5.72 18.80 3.78
C ARG A 154 -7.21 19.18 3.78
N MET A 155 -8.07 18.30 3.24
CA MET A 155 -9.52 18.56 3.22
C MET A 155 -10.08 18.68 4.63
N TYR A 156 -9.66 17.83 5.55
CA TYR A 156 -10.07 17.91 6.95
C TYR A 156 -9.63 19.23 7.61
N VAL A 157 -8.39 19.66 7.40
CA VAL A 157 -7.89 20.94 7.93
C VAL A 157 -8.69 22.10 7.34
N GLN A 158 -8.93 22.08 6.02
CA GLN A 158 -9.70 23.13 5.35
C GLN A 158 -11.11 23.25 5.91
N GLU A 159 -11.80 22.14 6.11
CA GLU A 159 -13.15 22.11 6.66
C GLU A 159 -13.19 22.63 8.10
N LYS A 160 -12.26 22.16 8.94
CA LYS A 160 -12.22 22.54 10.37
C LYS A 160 -11.79 23.98 10.61
N THR A 161 -10.86 24.50 9.82
CA THR A 161 -10.30 25.84 10.01
C THR A 161 -10.96 26.89 9.12
N HIS A 162 -11.81 26.48 8.18
CA HIS A 162 -12.43 27.36 7.17
C HIS A 162 -11.41 28.21 6.39
N THR A 163 -10.20 27.70 6.24
CA THR A 163 -9.10 28.39 5.53
C THR A 163 -9.15 28.12 4.03
N SER A 164 -8.40 28.93 3.28
CA SER A 164 -8.25 28.71 1.84
C SER A 164 -7.48 27.40 1.55
N HIS A 165 -7.65 26.89 0.32
CA HIS A 165 -6.95 25.70 -0.16
C HIS A 165 -5.41 25.77 0.05
N GLN A 166 -4.80 26.94 -0.26
CA GLN A 166 -3.36 27.12 -0.13
C GLN A 166 -2.90 27.09 1.35
N VAL A 167 -3.62 27.73 2.24
CA VAL A 167 -3.29 27.76 3.67
C VAL A 167 -3.43 26.37 4.29
N SER A 168 -4.51 25.66 4.00
CA SER A 168 -4.69 24.27 4.47
C SER A 168 -3.62 23.33 3.94
N LEU A 169 -3.18 23.50 2.68
CA LEU A 169 -2.09 22.72 2.09
C LEU A 169 -0.77 22.97 2.83
N ILE A 170 -0.42 24.24 3.11
CA ILE A 170 0.82 24.59 3.83
C ILE A 170 0.80 24.01 5.25
N ILE A 171 -0.31 24.15 5.97
CA ILE A 171 -0.43 23.60 7.33
C ILE A 171 -0.25 22.07 7.30
N THR A 172 -0.96 21.40 6.41
CA THR A 172 -0.88 19.92 6.28
C THR A 172 0.52 19.48 5.87
N ALA A 173 1.12 20.13 4.89
CA ALA A 173 2.47 19.81 4.45
C ALA A 173 3.50 20.00 5.57
N ALA A 174 3.39 21.05 6.36
CA ALA A 174 4.28 21.31 7.49
C ALA A 174 4.14 20.22 8.57
N LEU A 175 2.92 19.80 8.91
CA LEU A 175 2.66 18.72 9.87
C LEU A 175 3.21 17.37 9.37
N VAL A 176 2.92 17.01 8.13
CA VAL A 176 3.41 15.76 7.53
C VAL A 176 4.94 15.76 7.42
N TYR A 177 5.54 16.87 7.00
CA TYR A 177 6.99 17.02 6.94
C TYR A 177 7.63 16.87 8.33
N GLY A 178 7.09 17.53 9.35
CA GLY A 178 7.58 17.40 10.72
C GLY A 178 7.52 15.96 11.22
N GLY A 179 6.40 15.24 10.99
CA GLY A 179 6.27 13.82 11.30
C GLY A 179 7.27 12.94 10.54
N SER A 180 7.45 13.19 9.24
CA SER A 180 8.39 12.42 8.40
C SER A 180 9.85 12.60 8.82
N VAL A 181 10.24 13.80 9.27
CA VAL A 181 11.56 14.05 9.83
C VAL A 181 11.80 13.21 11.09
N LEU A 182 10.81 13.17 12.00
CA LEU A 182 10.91 12.33 13.22
C LEU A 182 11.04 10.84 12.87
N CYS A 183 10.24 10.34 11.94
CA CYS A 183 10.35 8.96 11.45
C CYS A 183 11.72 8.67 10.82
N SER A 184 12.24 9.58 10.00
CA SER A 184 13.56 9.43 9.39
C SER A 184 14.68 9.42 10.42
N LEU A 185 14.64 10.32 11.41
CA LEU A 185 15.61 10.37 12.51
C LEU A 185 15.58 9.12 13.39
N SER A 186 14.42 8.45 13.50
CA SER A 186 14.30 7.23 14.30
C SER A 186 15.08 6.04 13.74
N LYS A 187 15.37 6.01 12.45
CA LYS A 187 16.24 4.99 11.83
C LYS A 187 17.73 5.31 11.95
N GLY A 188 18.08 6.49 12.49
CA GLY A 188 19.46 6.95 12.67
C GLY A 188 19.74 7.48 14.07
N VAL A 189 19.77 8.79 14.21
CA VAL A 189 20.15 9.50 15.45
C VAL A 189 19.25 9.15 16.64
N LEU A 190 17.96 8.92 16.43
CA LEU A 190 17.00 8.57 17.47
C LEU A 190 16.71 7.07 17.57
N SER A 191 17.58 6.21 17.04
CA SER A 191 17.40 4.74 17.09
C SER A 191 17.36 4.15 18.51
N TRP A 192 17.83 4.89 19.49
CA TRP A 192 17.77 4.55 20.92
C TRP A 192 16.36 4.72 21.50
N LEU A 193 15.50 5.56 20.89
CA LEU A 193 14.13 5.81 21.36
C LEU A 193 13.23 4.69 20.86
N LYS A 194 12.92 3.75 21.77
CA LYS A 194 12.05 2.63 21.50
C LYS A 194 10.71 2.81 22.20
N LEU A 195 9.63 2.67 21.45
CA LEU A 195 8.26 2.75 21.94
C LEU A 195 7.69 1.34 22.17
N PRO A 196 6.94 1.12 23.25
CA PRO A 196 6.33 -0.18 23.52
C PRO A 196 5.16 -0.43 22.56
N TRP A 197 5.10 -1.64 22.01
CA TRP A 197 3.97 -2.15 21.23
C TRP A 197 3.32 -3.31 21.99
N PRO A 198 2.08 -3.16 22.45
CA PRO A 198 1.39 -4.23 23.17
C PRO A 198 1.00 -5.37 22.24
N SER A 199 1.36 -6.61 22.58
CA SER A 199 0.93 -7.83 21.93
C SER A 199 0.59 -8.87 22.98
N PHE A 200 -0.24 -9.84 22.64
CA PHE A 200 -0.54 -10.96 23.51
C PHE A 200 0.69 -11.82 23.86
N GLN A 201 1.71 -11.82 22.99
CA GLN A 201 2.98 -12.50 23.20
C GLN A 201 3.95 -11.71 24.09
N GLY A 202 3.56 -10.50 24.53
CA GLY A 202 4.37 -9.61 25.34
C GLY A 202 4.51 -8.20 24.72
N ILE A 203 5.36 -7.39 25.34
CA ILE A 203 5.61 -6.04 24.86
C ILE A 203 6.84 -6.08 23.94
N ALA A 204 6.64 -5.79 22.66
CA ALA A 204 7.73 -5.53 21.71
C ALA A 204 8.12 -4.05 21.76
N TYR A 205 9.37 -3.73 21.40
CA TYR A 205 9.88 -2.37 21.39
C TYR A 205 10.31 -2.00 19.98
N TYR A 206 9.63 -1.04 19.38
CA TYR A 206 9.88 -0.55 18.03
C TYR A 206 10.41 0.89 18.05
N ASP A 207 11.20 1.26 17.04
CA ASP A 207 11.50 2.67 16.81
C ASP A 207 10.25 3.43 16.34
N ILE A 208 10.34 4.77 16.27
CA ILE A 208 9.17 5.61 15.91
C ILE A 208 8.62 5.23 14.54
N TYR A 209 9.48 4.96 13.56
CA TYR A 209 9.05 4.57 12.21
C TYR A 209 8.26 3.26 12.22
N ASP A 210 8.83 2.19 12.78
CA ASP A 210 8.17 0.88 12.84
C ASP A 210 6.91 0.92 13.70
N TRP A 211 6.90 1.73 14.77
CA TRP A 211 5.72 1.93 15.61
C TRP A 211 4.58 2.62 14.85
N CYS A 212 4.89 3.68 14.09
CA CYS A 212 3.91 4.35 13.23
C CYS A 212 3.40 3.44 12.11
N ASP A 213 4.29 2.64 11.51
CA ASP A 213 3.94 1.66 10.48
C ASP A 213 2.99 0.59 11.02
N CYS A 214 3.32 0.01 12.17
CA CYS A 214 2.44 -0.93 12.87
C CYS A 214 1.09 -0.30 13.23
N LEU A 215 1.07 0.90 13.78
CA LEU A 215 -0.17 1.59 14.14
C LEU A 215 -1.04 1.85 12.92
N SER A 216 -0.46 2.40 11.86
CA SER A 216 -1.20 2.75 10.65
C SER A 216 -1.66 1.54 9.88
N GLY A 217 -0.77 0.59 9.61
CA GLY A 217 -1.03 -0.59 8.78
C GLY A 217 -1.86 -1.65 9.50
N TYR A 218 -1.49 -2.00 10.73
CA TYR A 218 -2.13 -3.13 11.44
C TYR A 218 -3.34 -2.74 12.29
N VAL A 219 -3.51 -1.47 12.65
CA VAL A 219 -4.63 -1.05 13.51
C VAL A 219 -5.57 -0.09 12.79
N LEU A 220 -5.07 1.08 12.37
CA LEU A 220 -5.94 2.13 11.84
C LEU A 220 -6.58 1.75 10.51
N LEU A 221 -5.83 1.11 9.63
CA LEU A 221 -6.30 0.71 8.32
C LEU A 221 -7.38 -0.39 8.41
N PRO A 222 -7.18 -1.53 9.09
CA PRO A 222 -8.23 -2.53 9.28
C PRO A 222 -9.46 -1.97 10.00
N LEU A 223 -9.26 -1.11 11.00
CA LEU A 223 -10.36 -0.44 11.69
C LEU A 223 -11.15 0.46 10.73
N GLY A 224 -10.47 1.21 9.87
CA GLY A 224 -11.10 2.03 8.83
C GLY A 224 -11.95 1.22 7.86
N VAL A 225 -11.47 0.04 7.44
CA VAL A 225 -12.24 -0.90 6.60
C VAL A 225 -13.50 -1.38 7.33
N LEU A 226 -13.39 -1.82 8.58
CA LEU A 226 -14.54 -2.26 9.38
C LEU A 226 -15.58 -1.17 9.55
N LEU A 227 -15.13 0.05 9.89
CA LEU A 227 -16.02 1.20 10.06
C LEU A 227 -16.72 1.57 8.76
N THR A 228 -16.02 1.52 7.62
CA THR A 228 -16.60 1.76 6.30
C THR A 228 -17.65 0.72 5.95
N CYS A 229 -17.36 -0.56 6.14
CA CYS A 229 -18.33 -1.64 5.92
C CYS A 229 -19.57 -1.47 6.82
N PHE A 230 -19.36 -1.19 8.10
CA PHE A 230 -20.45 -0.95 9.04
C PHE A 230 -21.30 0.27 8.64
N TYR A 231 -20.66 1.35 8.23
CA TYR A 231 -21.34 2.55 7.76
C TYR A 231 -22.23 2.27 6.54
N ILE A 232 -21.69 1.59 5.51
CA ILE A 232 -22.45 1.25 4.31
C ILE A 232 -23.64 0.34 4.64
N VAL A 233 -23.43 -0.68 5.48
CA VAL A 233 -24.48 -1.68 5.78
C VAL A 233 -25.56 -1.13 6.70
N LYS A 234 -25.20 -0.32 7.71
CA LYS A 234 -26.10 0.08 8.79
C LYS A 234 -26.57 1.53 8.73
N ALA A 235 -25.68 2.46 8.39
CA ALA A 235 -26.00 3.90 8.43
C ALA A 235 -26.48 4.42 7.08
N TRP A 236 -25.77 4.10 5.99
CA TRP A 236 -26.14 4.54 4.64
C TRP A 236 -27.23 3.65 4.03
N GLY A 237 -27.08 2.34 4.16
CA GLY A 237 -27.98 1.34 3.60
C GLY A 237 -27.65 0.98 2.15
N PHE A 238 -27.85 -0.31 1.82
CA PHE A 238 -27.50 -0.83 0.49
C PHE A 238 -28.26 -0.16 -0.66
N ASN A 239 -29.48 0.33 -0.44
CA ASN A 239 -30.25 0.95 -1.50
C ASN A 239 -29.67 2.30 -1.93
N GLU A 240 -29.28 3.14 -0.97
CA GLU A 240 -28.66 4.43 -1.27
C GLU A 240 -27.23 4.26 -1.80
N TYR A 241 -26.48 3.31 -1.23
CA TYR A 241 -25.17 2.94 -1.74
C TYR A 241 -25.23 2.43 -3.19
N GLU A 242 -26.23 1.59 -3.53
CA GLU A 242 -26.43 1.09 -4.90
C GLU A 242 -26.78 2.23 -5.87
N LYS A 243 -27.63 3.17 -5.47
CA LYS A 243 -27.95 4.34 -6.29
C LYS A 243 -26.72 5.17 -6.62
N GLU A 244 -25.89 5.44 -5.62
CA GLU A 244 -24.66 6.22 -5.79
C GLU A 244 -23.66 5.47 -6.67
N LEU A 245 -23.33 4.22 -6.33
CA LEU A 245 -22.34 3.42 -7.04
C LEU A 245 -22.72 3.20 -8.52
N THR A 246 -24.01 3.05 -8.82
CA THR A 246 -24.50 2.76 -10.17
C THR A 246 -25.03 3.98 -10.91
N ASN A 247 -24.93 5.15 -10.32
CA ASN A 247 -25.57 6.38 -10.84
C ASN A 247 -27.05 6.15 -11.17
N ASN A 248 -27.84 5.80 -10.14
CA ASN A 248 -29.27 5.48 -10.26
C ASN A 248 -29.58 4.36 -11.28
N GLY A 249 -28.70 3.37 -11.41
CA GLY A 249 -28.86 2.23 -12.30
C GLY A 249 -28.31 2.42 -13.73
N LYS A 250 -27.72 3.58 -14.04
CA LYS A 250 -27.07 3.85 -15.34
C LYS A 250 -25.92 2.88 -15.62
N HIS A 251 -25.17 2.51 -14.59
CA HIS A 251 -24.00 1.63 -14.67
C HIS A 251 -24.25 0.22 -14.10
N GLY A 252 -25.46 -0.28 -14.18
CA GLY A 252 -25.85 -1.63 -13.78
C GLY A 252 -26.50 -1.69 -12.41
N LYS A 253 -26.34 -2.82 -11.72
CA LYS A 253 -26.88 -3.08 -10.37
C LYS A 253 -25.81 -3.68 -9.48
N LEU A 254 -26.01 -3.56 -8.17
CA LEU A 254 -25.19 -4.24 -7.18
C LEU A 254 -25.48 -5.76 -7.24
N SER A 255 -24.44 -6.55 -7.42
CA SER A 255 -24.55 -8.00 -7.37
C SER A 255 -24.81 -8.47 -5.93
N MET A 256 -25.41 -9.64 -5.78
CA MET A 256 -25.50 -10.29 -4.47
C MET A 256 -24.12 -10.56 -3.86
N TYR A 257 -23.13 -10.84 -4.70
CA TYR A 257 -21.73 -10.99 -4.28
C TYR A 257 -21.17 -9.70 -3.67
N ASP A 258 -21.42 -8.54 -4.29
CA ASP A 258 -20.97 -7.24 -3.78
C ASP A 258 -21.57 -6.97 -2.38
N LYS A 259 -22.87 -7.26 -2.19
CA LYS A 259 -23.56 -7.12 -0.90
C LYS A 259 -23.00 -8.06 0.17
N LEU A 260 -22.74 -9.33 -0.21
CA LEU A 260 -22.17 -10.33 0.70
C LEU A 260 -20.73 -9.97 1.08
N SER A 261 -19.95 -9.47 0.13
CA SER A 261 -18.57 -9.02 0.36
C SER A 261 -18.53 -7.89 1.40
N LEU A 262 -19.35 -6.87 1.25
CA LEU A 262 -19.40 -5.74 2.18
C LEU A 262 -19.97 -6.12 3.56
N ALA A 263 -20.99 -7.00 3.59
CA ALA A 263 -21.67 -7.33 4.85
C ALA A 263 -20.93 -8.39 5.68
N VAL A 264 -20.19 -9.30 5.04
CA VAL A 264 -19.62 -10.48 5.71
C VAL A 264 -18.16 -10.70 5.38
N ILE A 265 -17.80 -10.80 4.07
CA ILE A 265 -16.46 -11.24 3.68
C ILE A 265 -15.40 -10.24 4.15
N CYS A 266 -15.52 -8.97 3.77
CA CYS A 266 -14.56 -7.94 4.16
C CYS A 266 -14.47 -7.76 5.68
N PRO A 267 -15.56 -7.63 6.45
CA PRO A 267 -15.49 -7.55 7.91
C PRO A 267 -14.83 -8.76 8.56
N VAL A 268 -15.14 -9.99 8.11
CA VAL A 268 -14.54 -11.22 8.66
C VAL A 268 -13.05 -11.29 8.38
N LEU A 269 -12.63 -11.04 7.12
CA LEU A 269 -11.21 -11.04 6.76
C LEU A 269 -10.43 -9.99 7.55
N THR A 270 -10.99 -8.79 7.67
CA THR A 270 -10.37 -7.69 8.42
C THR A 270 -10.29 -8.02 9.93
N LEU A 271 -11.31 -8.66 10.49
CA LEU A 271 -11.29 -9.10 11.88
C LEU A 271 -10.21 -10.17 12.12
N ILE A 272 -10.04 -11.12 11.20
CA ILE A 272 -8.96 -12.11 11.24
C ILE A 272 -7.60 -11.42 11.28
N VAL A 273 -7.37 -10.42 10.44
CA VAL A 273 -6.12 -9.64 10.44
C VAL A 273 -5.88 -8.98 11.80
N ILE A 274 -6.88 -8.30 12.35
CA ILE A 274 -6.76 -7.65 13.66
C ILE A 274 -6.44 -8.68 14.76
N LEU A 275 -7.16 -9.78 14.81
CA LEU A 275 -6.94 -10.83 15.81
C LEU A 275 -5.55 -11.44 15.71
N HIS A 276 -5.06 -11.64 14.48
CA HIS A 276 -3.71 -12.14 14.24
C HIS A 276 -2.62 -11.17 14.72
N VAL A 277 -2.75 -9.88 14.39
CA VAL A 277 -1.77 -8.85 14.79
C VAL A 277 -1.64 -8.74 16.31
N PHE A 278 -2.75 -8.87 17.01
CA PHE A 278 -2.72 -8.86 18.47
C PHE A 278 -2.38 -10.24 19.09
N GLY A 279 -2.12 -11.26 18.26
CA GLY A 279 -1.66 -12.58 18.72
C GLY A 279 -2.76 -13.45 19.36
N PHE A 280 -4.03 -13.21 19.00
CA PHE A 280 -5.14 -14.07 19.45
C PHE A 280 -5.22 -15.37 18.63
N ILE A 281 -4.75 -15.35 17.39
CA ILE A 281 -4.74 -16.50 16.46
C ILE A 281 -3.43 -16.52 15.66
#